data_0a7bf400872fc9077f161f9f06c50eee
#
_entry.id   0a7bf400872fc9077f161f9f06c50eee
#
_cell.length_a   1.000
_cell.length_b   1.000
_cell.length_c   1.000
_cell.angle_alpha   90.00
_cell.angle_beta   90.00
_cell.angle_gamma   90.00
#
_symmetry.space_group_name_H-M   'P 1'
#
loop_
_entity.id
_entity.type
_entity.pdbx_description
1 polymer ?
#
loop_
_entity_poly.entity_id
_entity_poly.type
_entity_poly.pdbx_seq_one_letter_code
_entity_poly.pdbx_strand_id
1 'polypeptide(L)'
;MNTIYQSGINTICIVSSDSDFTVLASEIKSKGITSIGFGEKKTPESLRKAYTTFYELPVKKKIKNKAISLLLEAINDTKNEDDYVNISSVTNYLSNKDSSFIPQNYGYKKWSDLIKEETSYFIYEYRNNNRILMVKEKSD
;
A
#
# COMPACT_ATOMS: atom_id res chain seq x y z
N MET A 1 -1.25 13.81 23.60
CA MET A 1 0.07 13.98 22.95
C MET A 1 1.26 13.54 23.81
N ASN A 2 1.07 13.40 25.12
CA ASN A 2 2.16 12.93 25.99
C ASN A 2 2.68 11.52 25.63
N THR A 3 1.83 10.67 25.06
CA THR A 3 2.20 9.31 24.67
C THR A 3 3.28 9.27 23.58
N ILE A 4 3.32 10.25 22.66
CA ILE A 4 4.27 10.30 21.55
C ILE A 4 5.69 10.57 22.03
N TYR A 5 5.84 11.25 23.16
CA TYR A 5 7.13 11.63 23.71
C TYR A 5 7.71 10.61 24.70
N GLN A 6 6.97 9.53 24.98
CA GLN A 6 7.49 8.46 25.81
C GLN A 6 8.49 7.62 25.02
N SER A 7 9.65 7.37 25.61
CA SER A 7 10.68 6.54 25.00
C SER A 7 10.16 5.11 24.78
N GLY A 8 10.32 4.59 23.60
CA GLY A 8 10.01 3.20 23.25
C GLY A 8 8.72 3.00 22.45
N ILE A 9 7.90 4.04 22.22
CA ILE A 9 6.73 3.92 21.34
C ILE A 9 7.17 4.12 19.89
N ASN A 10 6.96 3.10 19.06
CA ASN A 10 7.31 3.12 17.65
C ASN A 10 6.10 2.92 16.71
N THR A 11 4.95 2.57 17.28
CA THR A 11 3.72 2.35 16.50
C THR A 11 2.51 2.86 17.27
N ILE A 12 1.63 3.59 16.59
CA ILE A 12 0.38 4.11 17.11
C ILE A 12 -0.77 3.69 16.20
N CYS A 13 -1.86 3.18 16.80
CA CYS A 13 -3.08 2.82 16.08
C CYS A 13 -4.20 3.81 16.41
N ILE A 14 -4.90 4.28 15.41
CA ILE A 14 -6.06 5.19 15.56
C ILE A 14 -7.26 4.57 14.84
N VAL A 15 -8.37 4.44 15.54
CA VAL A 15 -9.64 3.93 14.99
C VAL A 15 -10.63 5.08 14.93
N SER A 16 -10.72 5.73 13.76
CA SER A 16 -11.63 6.86 13.55
C SER A 16 -11.76 7.18 12.06
N SER A 17 -12.93 7.68 11.66
CA SER A 17 -13.16 8.27 10.35
C SER A 17 -13.24 9.79 10.40
N ASP A 18 -12.96 10.40 11.56
CA ASP A 18 -13.05 11.82 11.78
C ASP A 18 -11.81 12.54 11.23
N SER A 19 -12.04 13.51 10.32
CA SER A 19 -10.99 14.32 9.70
C SER A 19 -10.18 15.15 10.69
N ASP A 20 -10.67 15.37 11.91
CA ASP A 20 -9.95 16.10 12.95
C ASP A 20 -8.63 15.40 13.35
N PHE A 21 -8.51 14.08 13.10
CA PHE A 21 -7.30 13.34 13.34
C PHE A 21 -6.22 13.49 12.26
N THR A 22 -6.48 14.20 11.17
CA THR A 22 -5.53 14.37 10.05
C THR A 22 -4.23 15.03 10.51
N VAL A 23 -4.32 16.11 11.29
CA VAL A 23 -3.14 16.83 11.81
C VAL A 23 -2.32 15.93 12.73
N LEU A 24 -3.00 15.21 13.64
CA LEU A 24 -2.33 14.26 14.55
C LEU A 24 -1.61 13.15 13.79
N ALA A 25 -2.27 12.55 12.81
CA ALA A 25 -1.68 11.48 12.00
C ALA A 25 -0.46 11.96 11.21
N SER A 26 -0.53 13.17 10.63
CA SER A 26 0.59 13.79 9.91
C SER A 26 1.77 14.09 10.85
N GLU A 27 1.51 14.56 12.06
CA GLU A 27 2.55 14.83 13.06
C GLU A 27 3.24 13.55 13.52
N ILE A 28 2.48 12.48 13.76
CA ILE A 28 3.04 11.16 14.10
C ILE A 28 3.98 10.68 13.01
N LYS A 29 3.54 10.78 11.76
CA LYS A 29 4.32 10.36 10.58
C LYS A 29 5.60 11.20 10.44
N SER A 30 5.53 12.51 10.67
CA SER A 30 6.69 13.40 10.57
C SER A 30 7.78 13.09 11.61
N LYS A 31 7.41 12.48 12.73
CA LYS A 31 8.34 12.05 13.79
C LYS A 31 8.93 10.66 13.55
N GLY A 32 8.65 10.04 12.39
CA GLY A 32 9.16 8.71 12.07
C GLY A 32 8.47 7.58 12.83
N ILE A 33 7.33 7.85 13.47
CA ILE A 33 6.53 6.85 14.17
C ILE A 33 5.57 6.22 13.18
N THR A 34 5.47 4.89 13.18
CA THR A 34 4.51 4.16 12.37
C THR A 34 3.10 4.42 12.90
N SER A 35 2.21 4.85 12.01
CA SER A 35 0.80 5.05 12.34
C SER A 35 -0.08 4.11 11.54
N ILE A 36 -1.02 3.46 12.21
CA ILE A 36 -1.99 2.55 11.60
C ILE A 36 -3.37 3.13 11.85
N GLY A 37 -4.08 3.44 10.78
CA GLY A 37 -5.44 3.95 10.84
C GLY A 37 -6.46 2.86 10.49
N PHE A 38 -7.57 2.85 11.23
CA PHE A 38 -8.75 2.04 10.92
C PHE A 38 -9.96 2.98 10.81
N GLY A 39 -10.66 2.92 9.71
CA GLY A 39 -11.83 3.77 9.50
C GLY A 39 -12.77 3.21 8.45
N GLU A 40 -13.96 3.78 8.38
CA GLU A 40 -14.95 3.40 7.38
C GLU A 40 -14.56 3.87 5.97
N LYS A 41 -15.24 3.34 4.96
CA LYS A 41 -15.04 3.72 3.54
C LYS A 41 -15.17 5.23 3.31
N LYS A 42 -16.02 5.91 4.09
CA LYS A 42 -16.26 7.35 4.01
C LYS A 42 -15.10 8.20 4.54
N THR A 43 -14.08 7.59 5.14
CA THR A 43 -12.92 8.32 5.68
C THR A 43 -12.29 9.20 4.60
N PRO A 44 -12.08 10.52 4.85
CA PRO A 44 -11.50 11.43 3.86
C PRO A 44 -10.12 10.97 3.38
N GLU A 45 -9.82 11.24 2.12
CA GLU A 45 -8.54 10.86 1.52
C GLU A 45 -7.35 11.51 2.24
N SER A 46 -7.49 12.76 2.68
CA SER A 46 -6.46 13.48 3.43
C SER A 46 -6.07 12.74 4.72
N LEU A 47 -7.05 12.19 5.43
CA LEU A 47 -6.80 11.40 6.64
C LEU A 47 -6.15 10.05 6.29
N ARG A 48 -6.63 9.37 5.26
CA ARG A 48 -6.04 8.08 4.81
C ARG A 48 -4.55 8.23 4.48
N LYS A 49 -4.19 9.28 3.75
CA LYS A 49 -2.81 9.54 3.35
C LYS A 49 -1.90 9.94 4.50
N ALA A 50 -2.46 10.47 5.58
CA ALA A 50 -1.72 10.89 6.75
C ALA A 50 -1.18 9.71 7.58
N TYR A 51 -1.78 8.52 7.45
CA TYR A 51 -1.30 7.30 8.12
C TYR A 51 -0.20 6.60 7.31
N THR A 52 0.62 5.84 8.01
CA THR A 52 1.56 4.90 7.37
C THR A 52 0.81 3.80 6.63
N THR A 53 -0.23 3.25 7.28
CA THR A 53 -1.12 2.23 6.71
C THR A 53 -2.55 2.50 7.15
N PHE A 54 -3.51 2.30 6.26
CA PHE A 54 -4.93 2.49 6.53
C PHE A 54 -5.75 1.25 6.17
N TYR A 55 -6.53 0.76 7.14
CA TYR A 55 -7.45 -0.36 6.95
C TYR A 55 -8.90 0.13 6.91
N GLU A 56 -9.65 -0.22 5.89
CA GLU A 56 -11.09 0.08 5.80
C GLU A 56 -11.91 -0.86 6.67
N LEU A 57 -12.88 -0.30 7.41
CA LEU A 57 -13.83 -1.03 8.24
C LEU A 57 -15.25 -0.85 7.72
N PRO A 58 -16.10 -1.89 7.67
CA PRO A 58 -15.72 -3.30 7.81
C PRO A 58 -14.73 -3.69 6.71
N VAL A 59 -13.83 -4.63 6.99
CA VAL A 59 -12.82 -5.08 6.02
C VAL A 59 -13.52 -5.78 4.86
N LYS A 60 -13.72 -5.04 3.78
CA LYS A 60 -14.29 -5.56 2.52
C LYS A 60 -13.17 -5.79 1.53
N LYS A 61 -13.21 -6.92 0.87
CA LYS A 61 -12.31 -7.17 -0.27
C LYS A 61 -12.63 -6.15 -1.37
N LYS A 62 -11.65 -5.37 -1.78
CA LYS A 62 -11.76 -4.52 -2.97
C LYS A 62 -11.80 -5.41 -4.20
N ILE A 63 -12.35 -4.89 -5.29
CA ILE A 63 -12.43 -5.63 -6.54
C ILE A 63 -10.99 -5.86 -7.05
N LYS A 64 -10.65 -7.12 -7.27
CA LYS A 64 -9.33 -7.54 -7.76
C LYS A 64 -8.91 -6.81 -9.03
N ASN A 65 -9.84 -6.62 -9.95
CA ASN A 65 -9.58 -5.94 -11.22
C ASN A 65 -9.08 -4.51 -11.04
N LYS A 66 -9.53 -3.81 -9.99
CA LYS A 66 -9.04 -2.47 -9.68
C LYS A 66 -7.56 -2.51 -9.26
N ALA A 67 -7.16 -3.49 -8.45
CA ALA A 67 -5.76 -3.67 -8.07
C ALA A 67 -4.88 -3.96 -9.29
N ILE A 68 -5.34 -4.83 -10.19
CA ILE A 68 -4.64 -5.15 -11.44
C ILE A 68 -4.45 -3.90 -12.29
N SER A 69 -5.48 -3.10 -12.49
CA SER A 69 -5.40 -1.86 -13.28
C SER A 69 -4.40 -0.86 -12.68
N LEU A 70 -4.42 -0.68 -11.37
CA LEU A 70 -3.49 0.22 -10.67
C LEU A 70 -2.04 -0.27 -10.76
N LEU A 71 -1.83 -1.58 -10.62
CA LEU A 71 -0.51 -2.17 -10.76
C LEU A 71 0.04 -2.02 -12.19
N LEU A 72 -0.78 -2.28 -13.21
CA LEU A 72 -0.38 -2.12 -14.61
C LEU A 72 -0.02 -0.67 -14.93
N GLU A 73 -0.84 0.28 -14.49
CA GLU A 73 -0.56 1.71 -14.64
C GLU A 73 0.76 2.09 -13.99
N ALA A 74 0.97 1.68 -12.74
CA ALA A 74 2.20 1.98 -12.01
C ALA A 74 3.44 1.30 -12.62
N ILE A 75 3.31 0.09 -13.15
CA ILE A 75 4.39 -0.59 -13.88
C ILE A 75 4.78 0.23 -15.10
N ASN A 76 3.80 0.69 -15.87
CA ASN A 76 4.06 1.50 -17.06
C ASN A 76 4.68 2.86 -16.74
N ASP A 77 4.28 3.47 -15.62
CA ASP A 77 4.81 4.76 -15.18
C ASP A 77 6.24 4.67 -14.61
N THR A 78 6.62 3.50 -14.07
CA THR A 78 7.91 3.33 -13.38
C THR A 78 8.93 2.50 -14.16
N LYS A 79 8.52 1.89 -15.29
CA LYS A 79 9.44 1.08 -16.09
C LYS A 79 10.58 1.90 -16.69
N ASN A 80 11.76 1.30 -16.67
CA ASN A 80 12.97 1.82 -17.32
C ASN A 80 13.21 1.10 -18.65
N GLU A 81 14.45 1.12 -19.14
CA GLU A 81 14.90 0.39 -20.33
C GLU A 81 14.67 -1.13 -20.21
N ASP A 82 14.79 -1.66 -19.02
CA ASP A 82 14.37 -3.03 -18.69
C ASP A 82 12.85 -3.00 -18.44
N ASP A 83 12.06 -3.70 -19.24
CA ASP A 83 10.60 -3.77 -19.11
C ASP A 83 10.14 -4.32 -17.75
N TYR A 84 11.03 -5.02 -17.03
CA TYR A 84 10.75 -5.51 -15.70
C TYR A 84 10.98 -4.43 -14.63
N VAL A 85 10.06 -4.35 -13.69
CA VAL A 85 10.19 -3.47 -12.52
C VAL A 85 10.12 -4.28 -11.23
N ASN A 86 10.80 -3.79 -10.20
CA ASN A 86 10.73 -4.40 -8.87
C ASN A 86 9.33 -4.17 -8.28
N ILE A 87 8.64 -5.25 -7.90
CA ILE A 87 7.28 -5.16 -7.34
C ILE A 87 7.24 -4.26 -6.10
N SER A 88 8.27 -4.27 -5.28
CA SER A 88 8.33 -3.41 -4.09
C SER A 88 8.32 -1.93 -4.45
N SER A 89 9.02 -1.53 -5.51
CA SER A 89 9.02 -0.14 -5.99
C SER A 89 7.63 0.29 -6.47
N VAL A 90 6.96 -0.56 -7.22
CA VAL A 90 5.61 -0.31 -7.74
C VAL A 90 4.60 -0.18 -6.59
N THR A 91 4.62 -1.11 -5.66
CA THR A 91 3.68 -1.12 -4.54
C THR A 91 3.94 0.02 -3.56
N ASN A 92 5.19 0.39 -3.32
CA ASN A 92 5.53 1.57 -2.52
C ASN A 92 5.05 2.87 -3.18
N TYR A 93 5.22 2.99 -4.49
CA TYR A 93 4.70 4.13 -5.25
C TYR A 93 3.19 4.28 -5.09
N LEU A 94 2.43 3.19 -5.20
CA LEU A 94 0.99 3.20 -5.05
C LEU A 94 0.54 3.43 -3.60
N SER A 95 1.21 2.83 -2.62
CA SER A 95 0.88 3.02 -1.21
C SER A 95 1.22 4.41 -0.70
N ASN A 96 2.21 5.08 -1.28
CA ASN A 96 2.49 6.48 -1.00
C ASN A 96 1.38 7.41 -1.51
N LYS A 97 0.71 7.05 -2.60
CA LYS A 97 -0.46 7.78 -3.10
C LYS A 97 -1.72 7.49 -2.30
N ASP A 98 -1.91 6.25 -1.88
CA ASP A 98 -3.06 5.78 -1.11
C ASP A 98 -2.63 4.71 -0.12
N SER A 99 -2.58 5.06 1.16
CA SER A 99 -2.15 4.15 2.23
C SER A 99 -3.07 2.93 2.42
N SER A 100 -4.25 2.93 1.82
CA SER A 100 -5.14 1.76 1.78
C SER A 100 -4.81 0.77 0.66
N PHE A 101 -3.84 1.10 -0.20
CA PHE A 101 -3.35 0.19 -1.23
C PHE A 101 -2.39 -0.83 -0.62
N ILE A 102 -2.96 -1.81 0.04
CA ILE A 102 -2.26 -2.94 0.67
C ILE A 102 -2.91 -4.25 0.24
N PRO A 103 -2.17 -5.36 0.16
CA PRO A 103 -2.71 -6.61 -0.37
C PRO A 103 -3.90 -7.14 0.42
N GLN A 104 -3.94 -6.93 1.73
CA GLN A 104 -5.03 -7.38 2.61
C GLN A 104 -6.39 -6.77 2.21
N ASN A 105 -6.41 -5.53 1.76
CA ASN A 105 -7.64 -4.87 1.30
C ASN A 105 -8.18 -5.45 -0.03
N TYR A 106 -7.37 -6.24 -0.73
CA TYR A 106 -7.74 -6.92 -1.97
C TYR A 106 -7.84 -8.44 -1.81
N GLY A 107 -7.71 -8.94 -0.58
CA GLY A 107 -7.87 -10.36 -0.27
C GLY A 107 -6.63 -11.22 -0.41
N TYR A 108 -5.46 -10.60 -0.42
CA TYR A 108 -4.16 -11.28 -0.50
C TYR A 108 -3.32 -11.01 0.73
N LYS A 109 -2.44 -11.93 1.08
CA LYS A 109 -1.45 -11.72 2.14
C LYS A 109 -0.27 -10.88 1.64
N LYS A 110 0.13 -11.10 0.39
CA LYS A 110 1.25 -10.43 -0.27
C LYS A 110 0.88 -10.10 -1.70
N TRP A 111 1.46 -9.03 -2.24
CA TRP A 111 1.30 -8.69 -3.65
C TRP A 111 1.84 -9.75 -4.59
N SER A 112 2.90 -10.48 -4.18
CA SER A 112 3.44 -11.60 -4.95
C SER A 112 2.39 -12.70 -5.21
N ASP A 113 1.47 -12.93 -4.28
CA ASP A 113 0.40 -13.92 -4.46
C ASP A 113 -0.57 -13.50 -5.56
N LEU A 114 -0.92 -12.21 -5.64
CA LEU A 114 -1.75 -11.67 -6.72
C LEU A 114 -1.04 -11.80 -8.07
N ILE A 115 0.22 -11.41 -8.14
CA ILE A 115 1.02 -11.46 -9.39
C ILE A 115 1.12 -12.90 -9.91
N LYS A 116 1.38 -13.85 -9.03
CA LYS A 116 1.51 -15.28 -9.40
C LYS A 116 0.18 -15.90 -9.84
N GLU A 117 -0.92 -15.44 -9.27
CA GLU A 117 -2.27 -15.90 -9.64
C GLU A 117 -2.70 -15.33 -10.99
N GLU A 118 -2.36 -14.08 -11.29
CA GLU A 118 -2.85 -13.34 -12.45
C GLU A 118 -1.86 -13.35 -13.63
N THR A 119 -1.49 -14.53 -14.07
CA THR A 119 -0.55 -14.74 -15.19
C THR A 119 -1.10 -14.31 -16.55
N SER A 120 -2.37 -13.97 -16.64
CA SER A 120 -2.97 -13.37 -17.84
C SER A 120 -2.57 -11.92 -18.04
N TYR A 121 -2.19 -11.21 -16.97
CA TYR A 121 -1.86 -9.79 -16.99
C TYR A 121 -0.39 -9.52 -16.72
N PHE A 122 0.29 -10.39 -15.97
CA PHE A 122 1.65 -10.17 -15.50
C PHE A 122 2.58 -11.31 -15.90
N ILE A 123 3.81 -10.93 -16.24
CA ILE A 123 4.94 -11.85 -16.33
C ILE A 123 5.88 -11.49 -15.20
N TYR A 124 6.38 -12.48 -14.50
CA TYR A 124 7.28 -12.27 -13.38
C TYR A 124 8.52 -13.16 -13.45
N GLU A 125 9.59 -12.70 -12.82
CA GLU A 125 10.81 -13.48 -12.60
C GLU A 125 11.43 -13.10 -11.26
N TYR A 126 12.18 -14.02 -10.69
CA TYR A 126 12.96 -13.74 -9.49
C TYR A 126 14.41 -13.46 -9.86
N ARG A 127 14.99 -12.43 -9.24
CA ARG A 127 16.41 -12.06 -9.36
C ARG A 127 17.07 -12.11 -7.99
N ASN A 128 18.39 -12.06 -7.97
CA ASN A 128 19.20 -12.03 -6.75
C ASN A 128 18.89 -13.18 -5.78
N ASN A 129 19.05 -14.42 -6.25
CA ASN A 129 18.78 -15.65 -5.49
C ASN A 129 17.35 -15.70 -4.92
N ASN A 130 16.37 -15.38 -5.76
CA ASN A 130 14.93 -15.38 -5.42
C ASN A 130 14.52 -14.37 -4.34
N ARG A 131 15.33 -13.33 -4.13
CA ARG A 131 15.01 -12.28 -3.14
C ARG A 131 14.20 -11.14 -3.72
N ILE A 132 14.30 -10.90 -5.04
CA ILE A 132 13.65 -9.78 -5.71
C ILE A 132 12.68 -10.32 -6.75
N LEU A 133 11.41 -10.00 -6.58
CA LEU A 133 10.38 -10.29 -7.57
C LEU A 133 10.30 -9.13 -8.56
N MET A 134 10.61 -9.42 -9.82
CA MET A 134 10.49 -8.50 -10.93
C MET A 134 9.23 -8.83 -11.72
N VAL A 135 8.52 -7.81 -12.13
CA VAL A 135 7.24 -7.94 -12.83
C VAL A 135 7.20 -7.02 -14.06
N LYS A 136 6.52 -7.48 -15.10
CA LYS A 136 6.15 -6.65 -16.24
C LYS A 136 4.73 -6.97 -16.70
N GLU A 137 4.16 -6.05 -17.45
CA GLU A 137 2.90 -6.29 -18.14
C GLU A 137 3.08 -7.36 -19.20
N LYS A 138 2.14 -8.29 -19.27
CA LYS A 138 2.10 -9.28 -20.34
C LYS A 138 1.54 -8.60 -21.59
N SER A 139 2.38 -8.45 -22.60
CA SER A 139 1.96 -8.02 -23.93
C SER A 139 1.45 -9.22 -24.72
N ASP A 140 0.37 -9.00 -25.45
CA ASP A 140 -0.17 -10.00 -26.39
C ASP A 140 0.78 -10.30 -27.55
#